data_fff7c3d498e9c9fcc47b2db825a1aec7
#
_entry.id   fff7c3d498e9c9fcc47b2db825a1aec7
#
_cell.length_a   1.000
_cell.length_b   1.000
_cell.length_c   1.000
_cell.angle_alpha   90.00
_cell.angle_beta   90.00
_cell.angle_gamma   90.00
#
_symmetry.space_group_name_H-M   'P 1'
#
loop_
_entity.id
_entity.type
_entity.pdbx_description
1 polymer ?
#
loop_
_entity_poly.entity_id
_entity_poly.type
_entity_poly.pdbx_seq_one_letter_code
_entity_poly.pdbx_strand_id
1 'polypeptide(L)'
;KKEKNLTMIYPDYIKIDQWGNTLSYETRNSPYIIDKINDIPPNGACMMIRKKILLESGGYREDLGAQDGLDIWSRLKDKHKIKNVSLPLFYYRQHQHNLTSNKKLIETARKRIKKDAAKKKLKKLTPIICILPCRRHFYFKENLWNEKLGKKTLLENEIDLLLKSSLIDKIVVTCDDIKAKKIVNKYNNDKVRFFKRDYKDTFTTKSLKLIVDKIQKKYNKNLNGISIIKY
;
A
#
# COMPACT_ATOMS: atom_id res chain seq x y z
N LYS A 1 14.68 2.67 -35.56
CA LYS A 1 15.05 1.45 -34.81
C LYS A 1 13.84 0.99 -34.01
N LYS A 2 13.35 -0.25 -34.21
CA LYS A 2 12.25 -0.83 -33.42
C LYS A 2 12.70 -0.97 -31.97
N GLU A 3 12.05 -0.25 -31.05
CA GLU A 3 12.29 -0.41 -29.62
C GLU A 3 11.74 -1.77 -29.15
N LYS A 4 12.60 -2.79 -29.11
CA LYS A 4 12.22 -4.18 -28.76
C LYS A 4 11.56 -4.32 -27.38
N ASN A 5 11.87 -3.42 -26.43
CA ASN A 5 11.40 -3.48 -25.06
C ASN A 5 10.15 -2.63 -24.75
N LEU A 6 9.61 -1.95 -25.76
CA LEU A 6 8.41 -1.15 -25.59
C LEU A 6 7.19 -2.06 -25.40
N THR A 7 6.48 -1.89 -24.30
CA THR A 7 5.36 -2.76 -23.92
C THR A 7 4.01 -2.13 -24.15
N MET A 8 3.91 -0.84 -23.92
CA MET A 8 2.64 -0.10 -24.03
C MET A 8 2.89 1.27 -24.62
N ILE A 9 2.00 1.70 -25.49
CA ILE A 9 1.95 3.07 -26.00
C ILE A 9 0.54 3.63 -25.85
N TYR A 10 0.46 4.95 -25.69
CA TYR A 10 -0.81 5.68 -25.64
C TYR A 10 -0.63 7.06 -26.29
N PRO A 11 -1.64 7.57 -27.02
CA PRO A 11 -1.57 8.85 -27.70
C PRO A 11 -2.11 10.00 -26.84
N ASP A 12 -1.91 11.21 -27.32
CA ASP A 12 -2.71 12.37 -26.96
C ASP A 12 -4.09 12.27 -27.61
N TYR A 13 -5.01 13.17 -27.28
CA TYR A 13 -6.36 13.15 -27.84
C TYR A 13 -7.00 14.55 -27.84
N ILE A 14 -8.04 14.66 -28.63
CA ILE A 14 -8.88 15.86 -28.70
C ILE A 14 -10.21 15.56 -28.01
N LYS A 15 -10.60 16.40 -27.06
CA LYS A 15 -11.95 16.37 -26.50
C LYS A 15 -12.90 17.07 -27.46
N ILE A 16 -14.01 16.41 -27.74
CA ILE A 16 -15.11 16.98 -28.52
C ILE A 16 -16.43 16.88 -27.74
N ASP A 17 -17.36 17.77 -28.05
CA ASP A 17 -18.72 17.68 -27.53
C ASP A 17 -19.53 16.58 -28.23
N GLN A 18 -20.82 16.49 -27.88
CA GLN A 18 -21.71 15.50 -28.49
C GLN A 18 -21.97 15.75 -29.99
N TRP A 19 -21.80 16.96 -30.45
CA TRP A 19 -21.99 17.34 -31.87
C TRP A 19 -20.71 17.27 -32.67
N GLY A 20 -19.55 17.09 -32.06
CA GLY A 20 -18.26 16.98 -32.75
C GLY A 20 -17.39 18.25 -32.68
N ASN A 21 -17.85 19.30 -32.00
CA ASN A 21 -17.06 20.53 -31.84
C ASN A 21 -15.87 20.27 -30.89
N THR A 22 -14.70 20.79 -31.23
CA THR A 22 -13.50 20.67 -30.39
C THR A 22 -13.66 21.48 -29.11
N LEU A 23 -13.45 20.82 -27.99
CA LEU A 23 -13.45 21.42 -26.67
C LEU A 23 -12.03 21.72 -26.16
N SER A 24 -11.13 20.77 -26.30
CA SER A 24 -9.74 20.93 -25.87
C SER A 24 -8.80 19.90 -26.50
N TYR A 25 -7.52 20.24 -26.50
CA TYR A 25 -6.44 19.33 -26.84
C TYR A 25 -5.77 18.81 -25.56
N GLU A 26 -5.70 17.51 -25.38
CA GLU A 26 -5.16 16.89 -24.17
C GLU A 26 -3.81 16.23 -24.47
N THR A 27 -2.75 16.84 -23.96
CA THR A 27 -1.41 16.28 -24.02
C THR A 27 -1.15 15.35 -22.84
N ARG A 28 -0.53 14.21 -23.10
CA ARG A 28 -0.20 13.18 -22.08
C ARG A 28 1.30 13.01 -21.90
N ASN A 29 2.06 13.98 -22.32
CA ASN A 29 3.52 13.93 -22.35
C ASN A 29 4.13 14.59 -21.10
N SER A 30 3.73 14.21 -19.90
CA SER A 30 4.42 14.69 -18.71
C SER A 30 5.23 13.57 -18.06
N PRO A 31 6.56 13.56 -18.20
CA PRO A 31 7.42 12.60 -17.52
C PRO A 31 7.48 12.82 -16.00
N TYR A 32 7.02 13.97 -15.50
CA TYR A 32 7.14 14.39 -14.10
C TYR A 32 5.92 14.08 -13.23
N ILE A 33 4.85 13.52 -13.79
CA ILE A 33 3.61 13.24 -13.06
C ILE A 33 3.62 11.82 -12.44
N ILE A 34 4.74 11.13 -12.49
CA ILE A 34 4.82 9.69 -12.17
C ILE A 34 4.80 9.41 -10.66
N ASP A 35 5.09 10.37 -9.80
CA ASP A 35 5.23 10.14 -8.34
C ASP A 35 3.95 10.31 -7.53
N LYS A 36 2.91 10.89 -8.09
CA LYS A 36 1.63 11.01 -7.39
C LYS A 36 0.63 10.01 -7.96
N ILE A 37 0.22 9.07 -7.14
CA ILE A 37 -0.83 8.07 -7.46
C ILE A 37 -2.14 8.73 -7.97
N ASN A 38 -2.23 10.03 -7.93
CA ASN A 38 -3.39 10.82 -8.38
C ASN A 38 -3.27 11.34 -9.81
N ASP A 39 -2.08 11.30 -10.40
CA ASP A 39 -1.82 11.97 -11.67
C ASP A 39 -1.91 11.00 -12.83
N ILE A 40 -2.99 11.12 -13.46
CA ILE A 40 -3.37 10.87 -14.85
C ILE A 40 -2.67 9.68 -15.49
N PRO A 41 -3.28 8.51 -15.38
CA PRO A 41 -2.93 7.40 -16.25
C PRO A 41 -3.32 7.75 -17.68
N PRO A 42 -2.72 7.08 -18.63
CA PRO A 42 -3.26 7.08 -19.97
C PRO A 42 -4.74 6.75 -19.92
N ASN A 43 -5.54 7.48 -20.69
CA ASN A 43 -6.92 7.10 -20.89
C ASN A 43 -6.92 5.65 -21.41
N GLY A 44 -7.81 4.80 -20.91
CA GLY A 44 -7.96 3.43 -21.40
C GLY A 44 -8.25 3.33 -22.89
N ALA A 45 -8.79 4.40 -23.48
CA ALA A 45 -9.03 4.48 -24.92
C ALA A 45 -7.71 4.61 -25.69
N CYS A 46 -7.68 3.94 -26.84
CA CYS A 46 -6.60 4.02 -27.83
C CYS A 46 -5.19 3.62 -27.33
N MET A 47 -5.11 2.81 -26.28
CA MET A 47 -3.85 2.20 -25.87
C MET A 47 -3.51 0.98 -26.70
N MET A 48 -2.23 0.81 -27.05
CA MET A 48 -1.71 -0.43 -27.61
C MET A 48 -0.79 -1.09 -26.60
N ILE A 49 -1.08 -2.35 -26.28
CA ILE A 49 -0.33 -3.15 -25.30
C ILE A 49 0.08 -4.45 -25.99
N ARG A 50 1.31 -4.93 -25.73
CA ARG A 50 1.71 -6.26 -26.20
C ARG A 50 0.82 -7.32 -25.54
N LYS A 51 0.09 -8.10 -26.35
CA LYS A 51 -0.85 -9.14 -25.90
C LYS A 51 -0.24 -10.06 -24.84
N LYS A 52 0.98 -10.55 -25.06
CA LYS A 52 1.70 -11.40 -24.11
C LYS A 52 1.80 -10.75 -22.73
N ILE A 53 2.25 -9.50 -22.67
CA ILE A 53 2.42 -8.78 -21.39
C ILE A 53 1.08 -8.47 -20.73
N LEU A 54 0.06 -8.13 -21.51
CA LEU A 54 -1.29 -7.93 -20.96
C LEU A 54 -1.80 -9.20 -20.27
N LEU A 55 -1.67 -10.36 -20.92
CA LEU A 55 -2.11 -11.64 -20.35
C LEU A 55 -1.27 -12.04 -19.12
N GLU A 56 0.04 -11.93 -19.18
CA GLU A 56 0.94 -12.20 -18.06
C GLU A 56 0.69 -11.28 -16.86
N SER A 57 0.18 -10.08 -17.08
CA SER A 57 -0.20 -9.14 -16.03
C SER A 57 -1.59 -9.40 -15.44
N GLY A 58 -2.34 -10.39 -15.95
CA GLY A 58 -3.67 -10.77 -15.47
C GLY A 58 -4.83 -10.12 -16.24
N GLY A 59 -4.59 -9.56 -17.43
CA GLY A 59 -5.67 -9.01 -18.27
C GLY A 59 -6.39 -7.80 -17.70
N TYR A 60 -7.58 -7.52 -18.21
CA TYR A 60 -8.49 -6.51 -17.68
C TYR A 60 -9.27 -7.03 -16.46
N ARG A 61 -9.54 -6.16 -15.51
CA ARG A 61 -10.28 -6.47 -14.29
C ARG A 61 -11.75 -6.15 -14.45
N GLU A 62 -12.59 -7.15 -14.48
CA GLU A 62 -14.05 -7.01 -14.60
C GLU A 62 -14.69 -6.43 -13.32
N ASP A 63 -14.05 -6.66 -12.16
CA ASP A 63 -14.55 -6.26 -10.85
C ASP A 63 -14.45 -4.76 -10.54
N LEU A 64 -13.83 -3.97 -11.40
CA LEU A 64 -13.67 -2.52 -11.19
C LEU A 64 -14.81 -1.69 -11.76
N GLY A 65 -15.42 -2.10 -12.86
CA GLY A 65 -16.47 -1.39 -13.57
C GLY A 65 -16.04 -0.07 -14.22
N ALA A 66 -14.88 0.46 -13.87
CA ALA A 66 -14.29 1.67 -14.43
C ALA A 66 -12.78 1.71 -14.16
N GLN A 67 -12.06 2.64 -14.82
CA GLN A 67 -10.63 2.90 -14.59
C GLN A 67 -9.70 1.72 -14.95
N ASP A 68 -10.08 0.91 -15.92
CA ASP A 68 -9.33 -0.20 -16.48
C ASP A 68 -7.94 0.24 -16.99
N GLY A 69 -7.85 1.37 -17.68
CA GLY A 69 -6.57 1.95 -18.11
C GLY A 69 -5.65 2.32 -16.95
N LEU A 70 -6.19 2.86 -15.85
CA LEU A 70 -5.44 3.17 -14.64
C LEU A 70 -4.90 1.89 -13.98
N ASP A 71 -5.73 0.86 -13.89
CA ASP A 71 -5.35 -0.40 -13.29
C ASP A 71 -4.20 -1.07 -14.07
N ILE A 72 -4.34 -1.20 -15.38
CA ILE A 72 -3.29 -1.78 -16.24
C ILE A 72 -2.00 -0.97 -16.16
N TRP A 73 -2.09 0.36 -16.30
CA TRP A 73 -0.93 1.22 -16.18
C TRP A 73 -0.23 1.07 -14.82
N SER A 74 -0.96 1.03 -13.72
CA SER A 74 -0.39 0.86 -12.38
C SER A 74 0.34 -0.47 -12.19
N ARG A 75 -0.10 -1.53 -12.89
CA ARG A 75 0.54 -2.85 -12.86
C ARG A 75 1.79 -2.94 -13.73
N LEU A 76 1.86 -2.16 -14.81
CA LEU A 76 2.93 -2.22 -15.81
C LEU A 76 4.04 -1.18 -15.59
N LYS A 77 3.74 0.02 -15.08
CA LYS A 77 4.65 1.18 -15.05
C LYS A 77 6.01 0.92 -14.40
N ASP A 78 6.06 0.13 -13.33
CA ASP A 78 7.30 -0.12 -12.58
C ASP A 78 8.16 -1.24 -13.18
N LYS A 79 7.65 -1.95 -14.20
CA LYS A 79 8.28 -3.16 -14.73
C LYS A 79 8.56 -3.09 -16.23
N HIS A 80 7.87 -2.22 -16.91
CA HIS A 80 7.84 -2.21 -18.37
C HIS A 80 8.01 -0.81 -18.94
N LYS A 81 8.59 -0.72 -20.12
CA LYS A 81 8.71 0.55 -20.85
C LYS A 81 7.38 0.93 -21.44
N ILE A 82 6.86 2.08 -21.02
CA ILE A 82 5.63 2.69 -21.49
C ILE A 82 5.98 4.04 -22.12
N LYS A 83 5.37 4.38 -23.25
CA LYS A 83 5.68 5.63 -23.95
C LYS A 83 4.40 6.32 -24.43
N ASN A 84 4.36 7.64 -24.27
CA ASN A 84 3.40 8.48 -24.94
C ASN A 84 3.80 8.67 -26.41
N VAL A 85 2.81 8.65 -27.29
CA VAL A 85 2.91 9.13 -28.67
C VAL A 85 2.29 10.51 -28.68
N SER A 86 3.13 11.56 -28.75
CA SER A 86 2.71 12.97 -28.67
C SER A 86 1.96 13.41 -29.93
N LEU A 87 0.93 12.66 -30.30
CA LEU A 87 0.03 12.91 -31.42
C LEU A 87 -1.41 12.66 -30.98
N PRO A 88 -2.37 13.50 -31.34
CA PRO A 88 -3.79 13.32 -31.03
C PRO A 88 -4.40 12.30 -31.99
N LEU A 89 -4.38 11.03 -31.62
CA LEU A 89 -4.80 9.94 -32.52
C LEU A 89 -6.26 9.55 -32.37
N PHE A 90 -7.02 10.18 -31.46
CA PHE A 90 -8.45 9.93 -31.33
C PHE A 90 -9.22 11.13 -30.79
N TYR A 91 -10.52 11.13 -31.03
CA TYR A 91 -11.48 12.06 -30.47
C TYR A 91 -12.16 11.44 -29.24
N TYR A 92 -12.09 12.13 -28.13
CA TYR A 92 -12.80 11.75 -26.91
C TYR A 92 -14.10 12.54 -26.81
N ARG A 93 -15.23 11.91 -27.16
CA ARG A 93 -16.53 12.55 -27.14
C ARG A 93 -17.07 12.67 -25.73
N GLN A 94 -17.46 13.87 -25.35
CA GLN A 94 -18.09 14.16 -24.07
C GLN A 94 -19.61 14.27 -24.23
N HIS A 95 -20.35 13.53 -23.40
CA HIS A 95 -21.80 13.56 -23.30
C HIS A 95 -22.24 13.18 -21.88
N GLN A 96 -23.50 13.41 -21.52
CA GLN A 96 -24.01 13.21 -20.16
C GLN A 96 -23.90 11.77 -19.67
N HIS A 97 -23.91 10.78 -20.55
CA HIS A 97 -23.84 9.35 -20.23
C HIS A 97 -22.42 8.77 -20.29
N ASN A 98 -21.39 9.59 -20.25
CA ASN A 98 -20.02 9.10 -20.19
C ASN A 98 -19.78 8.36 -18.89
N LEU A 99 -19.07 7.24 -18.94
CA LEU A 99 -18.64 6.49 -17.75
C LEU A 99 -17.88 7.39 -16.77
N THR A 100 -17.13 8.36 -17.29
CA THR A 100 -16.37 9.34 -16.50
C THR A 100 -17.26 10.37 -15.78
N SER A 101 -18.54 10.48 -16.11
CA SER A 101 -19.50 11.31 -15.38
C SER A 101 -19.94 10.69 -14.04
N ASN A 102 -19.78 9.38 -13.87
CA ASN A 102 -20.09 8.68 -12.63
C ASN A 102 -18.94 8.79 -11.62
N LYS A 103 -18.87 9.93 -10.92
CA LYS A 103 -17.82 10.24 -9.94
C LYS A 103 -17.68 9.15 -8.87
N LYS A 104 -18.81 8.65 -8.33
CA LYS A 104 -18.81 7.62 -7.27
C LYS A 104 -18.16 6.31 -7.72
N LEU A 105 -18.49 5.85 -8.94
CA LEU A 105 -17.90 4.64 -9.52
C LEU A 105 -16.39 4.80 -9.72
N ILE A 106 -15.96 5.95 -10.27
CA ILE A 106 -14.55 6.26 -10.49
C ILE A 106 -13.77 6.29 -9.19
N GLU A 107 -14.28 6.97 -8.16
CA GLU A 107 -13.62 7.04 -6.85
C GLU A 107 -13.49 5.66 -6.19
N THR A 108 -14.55 4.86 -6.27
CA THR A 108 -14.54 3.49 -5.73
C THR A 108 -13.49 2.62 -6.42
N ALA A 109 -13.47 2.63 -7.75
CA ALA A 109 -12.45 1.91 -8.52
C ALA A 109 -11.03 2.39 -8.18
N ARG A 110 -10.80 3.70 -8.12
CA ARG A 110 -9.49 4.28 -7.76
C ARG A 110 -9.04 3.89 -6.35
N LYS A 111 -9.94 3.94 -5.37
CA LYS A 111 -9.64 3.49 -3.99
C LYS A 111 -9.22 2.02 -3.96
N ARG A 112 -9.92 1.17 -4.72
CA ARG A 112 -9.60 -0.25 -4.82
C ARG A 112 -8.25 -0.51 -5.48
N ILE A 113 -7.98 0.13 -6.62
CA ILE A 113 -6.69 0.03 -7.32
C ILE A 113 -5.53 0.45 -6.39
N LYS A 114 -5.67 1.60 -5.70
CA LYS A 114 -4.66 2.08 -4.73
C LYS A 114 -4.43 1.08 -3.60
N LYS A 115 -5.51 0.55 -3.03
CA LYS A 115 -5.43 -0.44 -1.94
C LYS A 115 -4.69 -1.70 -2.39
N ASP A 116 -4.98 -2.20 -3.59
CA ASP A 116 -4.36 -3.42 -4.12
C ASP A 116 -2.89 -3.19 -4.49
N ALA A 117 -2.54 -2.03 -5.06
CA ALA A 117 -1.16 -1.65 -5.32
C ALA A 117 -0.35 -1.52 -4.01
N ALA A 118 -0.92 -0.91 -2.98
CA ALA A 118 -0.30 -0.80 -1.66
C ALA A 118 -0.08 -2.18 -1.02
N LYS A 119 -1.09 -3.07 -1.06
CA LYS A 119 -0.95 -4.45 -0.58
C LYS A 119 0.17 -5.20 -1.29
N LYS A 120 0.26 -5.06 -2.62
CA LYS A 120 1.30 -5.71 -3.42
C LYS A 120 2.70 -5.19 -3.09
N LYS A 121 2.81 -3.88 -2.86
CA LYS A 121 4.07 -3.24 -2.43
C LYS A 121 4.48 -3.73 -1.04
N LEU A 122 3.54 -3.79 -0.10
CA LEU A 122 3.77 -4.31 1.26
C LEU A 122 4.17 -5.78 1.28
N LYS A 123 3.54 -6.63 0.45
CA LYS A 123 3.94 -8.06 0.32
C LYS A 123 5.39 -8.25 -0.14
N LYS A 124 5.97 -7.31 -0.88
CA LYS A 124 7.39 -7.35 -1.25
C LYS A 124 8.34 -7.00 -0.10
N LEU A 125 7.82 -6.38 0.94
CA LEU A 125 8.59 -5.92 2.11
C LEU A 125 8.44 -6.88 3.30
N THR A 126 8.00 -8.12 3.06
CA THR A 126 7.88 -9.15 4.10
C THR A 126 9.25 -9.63 4.56
N PRO A 127 9.39 -10.01 5.83
CA PRO A 127 8.35 -10.00 6.87
C PRO A 127 8.04 -8.60 7.41
N ILE A 128 6.75 -8.36 7.69
CA ILE A 128 6.31 -7.15 8.42
C ILE A 128 6.20 -7.50 9.90
N ILE A 129 7.01 -6.85 10.70
CA ILE A 129 7.06 -7.04 12.15
C ILE A 129 6.44 -5.82 12.83
N CYS A 130 5.38 -6.02 13.59
CA CYS A 130 4.83 -4.98 14.43
C CYS A 130 5.45 -5.07 15.84
N ILE A 131 6.05 -3.99 16.31
CA ILE A 131 6.68 -3.91 17.63
C ILE A 131 5.79 -3.09 18.54
N LEU A 132 5.38 -3.69 19.65
CA LEU A 132 4.60 -3.07 20.73
C LEU A 132 5.53 -2.83 21.94
N PRO A 133 6.06 -1.60 22.09
CA PRO A 133 6.88 -1.29 23.26
C PRO A 133 5.99 -0.96 24.46
N CYS A 134 5.95 -1.84 25.44
CA CYS A 134 5.27 -1.60 26.70
C CYS A 134 6.24 -0.92 27.68
N ARG A 135 5.93 0.30 28.08
CA ARG A 135 6.70 1.03 29.09
C ARG A 135 6.11 0.80 30.48
N ARG A 136 6.96 0.66 31.49
CA ARG A 136 6.54 0.62 32.89
C ARG A 136 6.10 2.00 33.35
N HIS A 137 6.90 3.03 33.07
CA HIS A 137 6.67 4.37 33.60
C HIS A 137 6.17 5.32 32.49
N PHE A 138 5.03 5.92 32.76
CA PHE A 138 4.56 7.14 32.17
C PHE A 138 4.47 8.20 33.24
N TYR A 139 4.59 9.48 32.91
CA TYR A 139 4.54 10.57 33.86
C TYR A 139 3.21 10.64 34.67
N PHE A 140 2.14 10.08 34.08
CA PHE A 140 0.79 10.10 34.66
C PHE A 140 0.35 8.72 35.22
N LYS A 141 0.97 7.63 34.82
CA LYS A 141 0.59 6.28 35.25
C LYS A 141 1.67 5.23 34.99
N GLU A 142 1.82 4.31 35.95
CA GLU A 142 2.66 3.12 35.76
C GLU A 142 1.88 2.00 35.04
N ASN A 143 2.60 1.22 34.24
CA ASN A 143 2.08 0.03 33.54
C ASN A 143 0.75 0.25 32.78
N LEU A 144 0.62 1.39 32.12
CA LEU A 144 -0.60 1.75 31.37
C LEU A 144 -1.08 0.63 30.44
N TRP A 145 -0.17 -0.12 29.82
CA TRP A 145 -0.46 -1.26 28.95
C TRP A 145 -1.26 -2.38 29.65
N ASN A 146 -1.21 -2.47 30.99
CA ASN A 146 -1.93 -3.46 31.80
C ASN A 146 -3.29 -2.96 32.33
N GLU A 147 -3.65 -1.70 32.04
CA GLU A 147 -4.95 -1.16 32.41
C GLU A 147 -6.05 -1.83 31.60
N LYS A 148 -7.18 -2.06 32.25
CA LYS A 148 -8.35 -2.68 31.60
C LYS A 148 -9.16 -1.65 30.82
N LEU A 149 -9.45 -1.99 29.57
CA LEU A 149 -10.47 -1.35 28.76
C LEU A 149 -11.55 -2.39 28.46
N GLY A 150 -12.62 -2.35 29.23
CA GLY A 150 -13.63 -3.41 29.23
C GLY A 150 -13.13 -4.69 29.89
N LYS A 151 -13.26 -5.82 29.21
CA LYS A 151 -12.86 -7.14 29.73
C LYS A 151 -11.37 -7.46 29.55
N LYS A 152 -10.65 -6.71 28.74
CA LYS A 152 -9.25 -6.96 28.35
C LYS A 152 -8.34 -5.81 28.72
N THR A 153 -7.05 -6.09 28.89
CA THR A 153 -6.05 -5.04 29.05
C THR A 153 -5.84 -4.27 27.74
N LEU A 154 -5.26 -3.07 27.81
CA LEU A 154 -4.89 -2.30 26.63
C LEU A 154 -3.98 -3.11 25.71
N LEU A 155 -3.01 -3.84 26.28
CA LEU A 155 -2.11 -4.70 25.52
C LEU A 155 -2.88 -5.83 24.80
N GLU A 156 -3.82 -6.49 25.46
CA GLU A 156 -4.64 -7.55 24.86
C GLU A 156 -5.50 -6.99 23.71
N ASN A 157 -6.13 -5.83 23.90
CA ASN A 157 -6.91 -5.18 22.84
C ASN A 157 -6.04 -4.83 21.61
N GLU A 158 -4.82 -4.34 21.83
CA GLU A 158 -3.88 -4.04 20.75
C GLU A 158 -3.42 -5.29 20.00
N ILE A 159 -3.09 -6.35 20.70
CA ILE A 159 -2.71 -7.63 20.08
C ILE A 159 -3.87 -8.16 19.23
N ASP A 160 -5.09 -8.16 19.75
CA ASP A 160 -6.29 -8.61 19.03
C ASP A 160 -6.53 -7.80 17.77
N LEU A 161 -6.35 -6.48 17.82
CA LEU A 161 -6.48 -5.60 16.67
C LEU A 161 -5.43 -5.94 15.59
N LEU A 162 -4.18 -6.14 16.00
CA LEU A 162 -3.09 -6.46 15.08
C LEU A 162 -3.22 -7.86 14.46
N LEU A 163 -3.75 -8.83 15.21
CA LEU A 163 -4.02 -10.18 14.69
C LEU A 163 -5.06 -10.21 13.57
N LYS A 164 -5.96 -9.22 13.49
CA LYS A 164 -6.92 -9.08 12.38
C LYS A 164 -6.25 -8.67 11.07
N SER A 165 -5.02 -8.18 11.11
CA SER A 165 -4.28 -7.78 9.91
C SER A 165 -3.67 -8.98 9.21
N SER A 166 -3.99 -9.14 7.92
CA SER A 166 -3.35 -10.12 7.03
C SER A 166 -1.95 -9.70 6.56
N LEU A 167 -1.52 -8.48 6.87
CA LEU A 167 -0.25 -7.93 6.42
C LEU A 167 0.88 -8.11 7.44
N ILE A 168 0.54 -8.31 8.72
CA ILE A 168 1.52 -8.45 9.78
C ILE A 168 1.91 -9.91 9.92
N ASP A 169 3.18 -10.20 9.77
CA ASP A 169 3.74 -11.54 9.92
C ASP A 169 4.08 -11.88 11.37
N LYS A 170 4.54 -10.89 12.12
CA LYS A 170 4.86 -11.04 13.56
C LYS A 170 4.48 -9.81 14.36
N ILE A 171 4.02 -10.06 15.58
CA ILE A 171 3.76 -9.07 16.63
C ILE A 171 4.74 -9.33 17.75
N VAL A 172 5.64 -8.39 18.00
CA VAL A 172 6.65 -8.53 19.06
C VAL A 172 6.37 -7.54 20.16
N VAL A 173 5.87 -8.05 21.28
CA VAL A 173 5.70 -7.26 22.51
C VAL A 173 7.04 -7.17 23.22
N THR A 174 7.51 -5.96 23.50
CA THR A 174 8.77 -5.77 24.23
C THR A 174 8.51 -5.02 25.53
N CYS A 175 8.89 -5.63 26.63
CA CYS A 175 8.69 -5.12 27.99
C CYS A 175 9.79 -5.64 28.94
N ASP A 176 10.03 -4.93 30.03
CA ASP A 176 10.86 -5.37 31.15
C ASP A 176 10.05 -6.20 32.18
N ASP A 177 8.71 -6.08 32.17
CA ASP A 177 7.83 -6.74 33.11
C ASP A 177 7.40 -8.14 32.62
N ILE A 178 7.51 -9.13 33.55
CA ILE A 178 7.09 -10.51 33.36
C ILE A 178 5.56 -10.66 33.16
N LYS A 179 4.76 -9.71 33.64
CA LYS A 179 3.31 -9.72 33.45
C LYS A 179 2.95 -9.61 31.99
N ALA A 180 3.66 -8.76 31.21
CA ALA A 180 3.47 -8.66 29.78
C ALA A 180 3.78 -9.99 29.06
N LYS A 181 4.82 -10.72 29.51
CA LYS A 181 5.12 -12.07 28.98
C LYS A 181 3.97 -13.05 29.26
N LYS A 182 3.36 -12.99 30.45
CA LYS A 182 2.21 -13.85 30.78
C LYS A 182 1.02 -13.57 29.87
N ILE A 183 0.75 -12.30 29.55
CA ILE A 183 -0.30 -11.90 28.60
C ILE A 183 -0.01 -12.47 27.22
N VAL A 184 1.21 -12.28 26.70
CA VAL A 184 1.62 -12.78 25.37
C VAL A 184 1.47 -14.30 25.28
N ASN A 185 1.87 -15.03 26.30
CA ASN A 185 1.82 -16.50 26.31
C ASN A 185 0.38 -17.06 26.29
N LYS A 186 -0.62 -16.30 26.74
CA LYS A 186 -2.03 -16.71 26.64
C LYS A 186 -2.52 -16.84 25.20
N TYR A 187 -1.91 -16.11 24.25
CA TYR A 187 -2.37 -16.10 22.87
C TYR A 187 -2.09 -17.41 22.13
N ASN A 188 -1.14 -18.22 22.57
CA ASN A 188 -0.74 -19.47 21.91
C ASN A 188 -0.72 -19.36 20.38
N ASN A 189 -0.19 -18.27 19.87
CA ASN A 189 -0.21 -17.89 18.45
C ASN A 189 1.21 -17.64 17.94
N ASP A 190 1.57 -18.30 16.84
CA ASP A 190 2.91 -18.19 16.26
C ASP A 190 3.29 -16.79 15.77
N LYS A 191 2.31 -15.94 15.55
CA LYS A 191 2.58 -14.54 15.20
C LYS A 191 2.97 -13.69 16.40
N VAL A 192 2.54 -14.03 17.61
CA VAL A 192 2.75 -13.19 18.81
C VAL A 192 3.99 -13.70 19.57
N ARG A 193 4.91 -12.81 19.80
CA ARG A 193 6.18 -13.11 20.50
C ARG A 193 6.49 -12.08 21.55
N PHE A 194 7.14 -12.53 22.63
CA PHE A 194 7.65 -11.65 23.67
C PHE A 194 9.16 -11.46 23.49
N PHE A 195 9.62 -10.23 23.60
CA PHE A 195 11.03 -9.87 23.62
C PHE A 195 11.33 -9.12 24.91
N LYS A 196 12.06 -9.78 25.83
CA LYS A 196 12.48 -9.15 27.08
C LYS A 196 13.45 -8.01 26.79
N ARG A 197 13.23 -6.85 27.38
CA ARG A 197 14.21 -5.77 27.40
C ARG A 197 14.59 -5.44 28.82
N ASP A 198 15.78 -4.88 29.00
CA ASP A 198 16.25 -4.47 30.30
C ASP A 198 15.56 -3.16 30.73
N TYR A 199 15.39 -3.00 32.01
CA TYR A 199 14.78 -1.80 32.60
C TYR A 199 15.47 -0.51 32.15
N LYS A 200 16.80 -0.51 32.05
CA LYS A 200 17.60 0.63 31.56
C LYS A 200 17.23 1.05 30.14
N ASP A 201 16.71 0.16 29.33
CA ASP A 201 16.32 0.40 27.93
C ASP A 201 14.90 0.97 27.81
N THR A 202 14.21 1.27 28.94
CA THR A 202 12.83 1.76 28.92
C THR A 202 12.72 3.29 28.88
N PHE A 203 13.80 4.01 29.16
CA PHE A 203 13.75 5.44 29.45
C PHE A 203 14.06 6.37 28.26
N THR A 204 14.71 5.88 27.20
CA THR A 204 15.15 6.76 26.12
C THR A 204 14.74 6.27 24.73
N THR A 205 14.57 7.20 23.79
CA THR A 205 14.34 6.88 22.37
C THR A 205 15.54 6.19 21.73
N LYS A 206 16.77 6.45 22.20
CA LYS A 206 17.99 5.74 21.78
C LYS A 206 17.90 4.24 22.07
N SER A 207 17.45 3.90 23.28
CA SER A 207 17.27 2.51 23.69
C SER A 207 16.23 1.79 22.84
N LEU A 208 15.17 2.48 22.42
CA LEU A 208 14.15 1.87 21.57
C LEU A 208 14.73 1.49 20.19
N LYS A 209 15.58 2.33 19.60
CA LYS A 209 16.26 2.01 18.34
C LYS A 209 17.10 0.73 18.47
N LEU A 210 17.90 0.62 19.52
CA LEU A 210 18.71 -0.58 19.79
C LEU A 210 17.84 -1.86 19.95
N ILE A 211 16.69 -1.75 20.61
CA ILE A 211 15.75 -2.85 20.75
C ILE A 211 15.13 -3.24 19.40
N VAL A 212 14.73 -2.27 18.59
CA VAL A 212 14.22 -2.51 17.24
C VAL A 212 15.26 -3.25 16.40
N ASP A 213 16.52 -2.82 16.41
CA ASP A 213 17.60 -3.46 15.69
C ASP A 213 17.83 -4.92 16.16
N LYS A 214 17.77 -5.16 17.47
CA LYS A 214 17.87 -6.53 18.03
C LYS A 214 16.68 -7.41 17.60
N ILE A 215 15.47 -6.88 17.61
CA ILE A 215 14.27 -7.59 17.17
C ILE A 215 14.34 -7.88 15.67
N GLN A 216 14.75 -6.91 14.85
CA GLN A 216 14.92 -7.08 13.42
C GLN A 216 15.93 -8.18 13.10
N LYS A 217 17.12 -8.15 13.73
CA LYS A 217 18.13 -9.20 13.56
C LYS A 217 17.62 -10.58 13.94
N LYS A 218 16.79 -10.67 14.99
CA LYS A 218 16.26 -11.96 15.45
C LYS A 218 15.17 -12.53 14.55
N TYR A 219 14.29 -11.71 14.05
CA TYR A 219 13.08 -12.14 13.35
C TYR A 219 13.08 -11.88 11.84
N ASN A 220 13.93 -10.99 11.38
CA ASN A 220 14.05 -10.62 9.97
C ASN A 220 15.40 -11.09 9.40
N LYS A 221 15.50 -12.39 9.13
CA LYS A 221 16.75 -13.01 8.63
C LYS A 221 17.20 -12.47 7.26
N ASN A 222 16.29 -11.88 6.47
CA ASN A 222 16.57 -11.43 5.10
C ASN A 222 16.74 -9.92 4.94
N LEU A 223 16.80 -9.14 6.01
CA LEU A 223 17.04 -7.68 6.04
C LEU A 223 16.09 -6.78 5.18
N ASN A 224 15.14 -7.36 4.46
CA ASN A 224 14.21 -6.64 3.58
C ASN A 224 12.84 -6.36 4.24
N GLY A 225 12.66 -6.76 5.49
CA GLY A 225 11.40 -6.58 6.22
C GLY A 225 11.27 -5.19 6.83
N ILE A 226 10.02 -4.80 7.06
CA ILE A 226 9.66 -3.53 7.73
C ILE A 226 9.32 -3.81 9.19
N SER A 227 9.81 -2.97 10.09
CA SER A 227 9.33 -2.90 11.47
C SER A 227 8.46 -1.67 11.65
N ILE A 228 7.24 -1.88 12.14
CA ILE A 228 6.31 -0.83 12.51
C ILE A 228 6.28 -0.74 14.03
N ILE A 229 6.53 0.45 14.57
CA ILE A 229 6.43 0.68 16.00
C ILE A 229 5.07 1.30 16.25
N LYS A 230 4.27 0.66 17.11
CA LYS A 230 3.01 1.21 17.58
C LYS A 230 3.16 1.62 19.04
N TYR A 231 2.89 2.90 19.33
CA TYR A 231 2.91 3.48 20.68
C TYR A 231 1.53 3.49 21.30
#